data_a26103c6a0cffe8527ff04bb0345d0f3
#
_entry.id   a26103c6a0cffe8527ff04bb0345d0f3
#
_cell.length_a   1.000
_cell.length_b   1.000
_cell.length_c   1.000
_cell.angle_alpha   90.00
_cell.angle_beta   90.00
_cell.angle_gamma   90.00
#
_symmetry.space_group_name_H-M   'P 1'
#
loop_
_entity.id
_entity.type
_entity.pdbx_description
1 polymer ?
#
loop_
_entity_poly.entity_id
_entity_poly.type
_entity_poly.pdbx_seq_one_letter_code
_entity_poly.pdbx_strand_id
1 'polypeptide(L)'
;MKKHDTPMIDELENGPWPSFISGIKRLRDTHPEKRINEMTNDLLGQLEHSYETRKGYWKGGTVSVYGYGGGIIPRFSEVGNAFPASKEFHTLRVQPPAGNFYSTSILRQLADSWEKHGSGLVTFHGQTGNIMFIGSTTENTQHFFDEVNEYGFDLGGAGPCVRTAMSCVGAGRCEMSNVNEHKAHRLLVNNFTDDVHRPALPYKFKFKVSGCPNDCMNSIERADMSVIGTWRDDIKVDQEEFKKYVEMKGRKYVIDNIVTRCPTNAISLNDDDSIQIDNQNCVKCMHCLNVVPKALQCGDDKGVTILIGGKRTLKIGDLMGTVIV
;
A
#
# COMPACT_ATOMS: atom_id res chain seq x y z
N MET A 1 -34.49 -7.85 13.57
CA MET A 1 -33.74 -8.59 12.54
C MET A 1 -33.33 -9.96 13.10
N LYS A 2 -33.60 -11.05 12.39
CA LYS A 2 -33.10 -12.39 12.77
C LYS A 2 -31.62 -12.48 12.37
N LYS A 3 -30.77 -12.83 13.32
CA LYS A 3 -29.32 -13.01 13.03
C LYS A 3 -29.11 -14.33 12.29
N HIS A 4 -28.18 -14.33 11.34
CA HIS A 4 -27.70 -15.55 10.71
C HIS A 4 -26.78 -16.30 11.68
N ASP A 5 -26.86 -17.63 11.68
CA ASP A 5 -25.91 -18.48 12.39
C ASP A 5 -24.63 -18.56 11.56
N THR A 6 -23.46 -18.45 12.22
CA THR A 6 -22.17 -18.31 11.55
C THR A 6 -21.08 -19.17 12.20
N PRO A 7 -21.32 -20.51 12.41
CA PRO A 7 -20.40 -21.35 13.17
C PRO A 7 -19.02 -21.49 12.56
N MET A 8 -18.87 -21.54 11.23
CA MET A 8 -17.56 -21.69 10.59
C MET A 8 -16.72 -20.42 10.66
N ILE A 9 -17.34 -19.26 10.39
CA ILE A 9 -16.58 -18.00 10.45
C ILE A 9 -16.35 -17.53 11.89
N ASP A 10 -17.13 -18.01 12.87
CA ASP A 10 -16.91 -17.73 14.29
C ASP A 10 -15.59 -18.35 14.79
N GLU A 11 -15.14 -19.44 14.17
CA GLU A 11 -13.84 -20.04 14.46
C GLU A 11 -12.67 -19.07 14.16
N LEU A 12 -12.85 -18.11 13.23
CA LEU A 12 -11.83 -17.10 12.90
C LEU A 12 -11.64 -16.08 14.04
N GLU A 13 -12.51 -16.04 15.02
CA GLU A 13 -12.38 -15.19 16.21
C GLU A 13 -11.61 -15.88 17.35
N ASN A 14 -11.30 -17.17 17.20
CA ASN A 14 -10.53 -17.91 18.20
C ASN A 14 -9.07 -17.44 18.18
N GLY A 15 -8.60 -16.89 19.30
CA GLY A 15 -7.23 -16.46 19.46
C GLY A 15 -7.08 -15.04 20.01
N PRO A 16 -5.84 -14.58 20.21
CA PRO A 16 -5.57 -13.30 20.87
C PRO A 16 -5.70 -12.07 19.93
N TRP A 17 -5.80 -12.29 18.61
CA TRP A 17 -5.83 -11.21 17.64
C TRP A 17 -7.23 -10.94 17.12
N PRO A 18 -7.63 -9.66 16.99
CA PRO A 18 -8.93 -9.33 16.42
C PRO A 18 -9.04 -9.80 14.97
N SER A 19 -10.15 -10.42 14.62
CA SER A 19 -10.48 -10.79 13.24
C SER A 19 -11.38 -9.74 12.58
N PHE A 20 -11.49 -9.76 11.24
CA PHE A 20 -12.43 -8.90 10.53
C PHE A 20 -13.89 -9.25 10.85
N ILE A 21 -14.16 -10.51 11.24
CA ILE A 21 -15.50 -10.97 11.67
C ILE A 21 -15.97 -10.22 12.93
N SER A 22 -15.07 -10.02 13.90
CA SER A 22 -15.39 -9.24 15.11
C SER A 22 -15.83 -7.81 14.77
N GLY A 23 -15.17 -7.18 13.78
CA GLY A 23 -15.55 -5.86 13.27
C GLY A 23 -16.95 -5.85 12.63
N ILE A 24 -17.25 -6.84 11.79
CA ILE A 24 -18.56 -6.97 11.12
C ILE A 24 -19.65 -7.24 12.16
N LYS A 25 -19.45 -8.15 13.11
CA LYS A 25 -20.39 -8.44 14.19
C LYS A 25 -20.66 -7.21 15.05
N ARG A 26 -19.62 -6.43 15.36
CA ARG A 26 -19.77 -5.20 16.12
C ARG A 26 -20.68 -4.20 15.39
N LEU A 27 -20.49 -3.98 14.09
CA LEU A 27 -21.37 -3.14 13.28
C LEU A 27 -22.81 -3.69 13.28
N ARG A 28 -23.00 -4.98 13.06
CA ARG A 28 -24.32 -5.64 13.12
C ARG A 28 -25.04 -5.39 14.45
N ASP A 29 -24.32 -5.46 15.56
CA ASP A 29 -24.93 -5.54 16.89
C ASP A 29 -25.04 -4.20 17.60
N THR A 30 -24.20 -3.23 17.28
CA THR A 30 -24.08 -1.98 18.06
C THR A 30 -24.21 -0.69 17.25
N HIS A 31 -24.25 -0.76 15.91
CA HIS A 31 -24.36 0.45 15.10
C HIS A 31 -25.78 1.05 15.23
N PRO A 32 -25.93 2.39 15.36
CA PRO A 32 -27.24 3.03 15.48
C PRO A 32 -28.09 2.95 14.21
N GLU A 33 -27.46 2.88 13.03
CA GLU A 33 -28.13 2.83 11.76
C GLU A 33 -28.59 1.41 11.40
N LYS A 34 -29.92 1.20 11.36
CA LYS A 34 -30.52 -0.10 11.04
C LYS A 34 -30.05 -0.69 9.70
N ARG A 35 -29.84 0.16 8.69
CA ARG A 35 -29.33 -0.24 7.39
C ARG A 35 -27.99 -0.95 7.50
N ILE A 36 -27.06 -0.43 8.31
CA ILE A 36 -25.75 -1.03 8.53
C ILE A 36 -25.87 -2.36 9.26
N ASN A 37 -26.75 -2.45 10.26
CA ASN A 37 -27.00 -3.71 10.97
C ASN A 37 -27.50 -4.80 9.99
N GLU A 38 -28.45 -4.45 9.10
CA GLU A 38 -29.01 -5.39 8.13
C GLU A 38 -27.97 -5.81 7.08
N MET A 39 -27.21 -4.85 6.52
CA MET A 39 -26.15 -5.14 5.53
C MET A 39 -25.06 -6.05 6.11
N THR A 40 -24.62 -5.76 7.33
CA THR A 40 -23.56 -6.56 7.97
C THR A 40 -24.05 -7.91 8.45
N ASN A 41 -25.31 -8.04 8.85
CA ASN A 41 -25.95 -9.34 9.14
C ASN A 41 -25.98 -10.23 7.89
N ASP A 42 -26.47 -9.70 6.77
CA ASP A 42 -26.56 -10.46 5.53
C ASP A 42 -25.17 -10.76 4.95
N LEU A 43 -24.20 -9.84 5.11
CA LEU A 43 -22.82 -10.13 4.77
C LEU A 43 -22.26 -11.32 5.56
N LEU A 44 -22.50 -11.38 6.88
CA LEU A 44 -22.06 -12.51 7.70
C LEU A 44 -22.70 -13.83 7.24
N GLY A 45 -24.02 -13.84 6.96
CA GLY A 45 -24.70 -15.02 6.43
C GLY A 45 -24.14 -15.48 5.07
N GLN A 46 -23.86 -14.52 4.17
CA GLN A 46 -23.26 -14.83 2.87
C GLN A 46 -21.83 -15.35 3.00
N LEU A 47 -21.04 -14.80 3.92
CA LEU A 47 -19.69 -15.28 4.20
C LEU A 47 -19.71 -16.71 4.74
N GLU A 48 -20.59 -17.03 5.69
CA GLU A 48 -20.77 -18.38 6.19
C GLU A 48 -21.09 -19.34 5.07
N HIS A 49 -22.07 -19.01 4.23
CA HIS A 49 -22.44 -19.81 3.05
C HIS A 49 -21.27 -20.00 2.08
N SER A 50 -20.44 -19.00 1.91
CA SER A 50 -19.21 -19.10 1.09
C SER A 50 -18.18 -20.05 1.69
N TYR A 51 -18.02 -20.04 3.02
CA TYR A 51 -17.13 -20.95 3.74
C TYR A 51 -17.61 -22.39 3.69
N GLU A 52 -18.89 -22.64 3.90
CA GLU A 52 -19.52 -23.97 3.80
C GLU A 52 -19.34 -24.57 2.41
N THR A 53 -19.66 -23.81 1.37
CA THR A 53 -19.68 -24.28 -0.01
C THR A 53 -18.34 -24.18 -0.73
N ARG A 54 -17.35 -23.49 -0.14
CA ARG A 54 -16.05 -23.17 -0.74
C ARG A 54 -16.16 -22.41 -2.07
N LYS A 55 -17.18 -21.56 -2.19
CA LYS A 55 -17.43 -20.71 -3.37
C LYS A 55 -17.58 -19.25 -2.95
N GLY A 56 -17.03 -18.34 -3.78
CA GLY A 56 -17.36 -16.93 -3.67
C GLY A 56 -18.56 -16.60 -4.55
N TYR A 57 -19.59 -16.03 -3.99
CA TYR A 57 -20.85 -15.70 -4.66
C TYR A 57 -20.92 -14.24 -5.12
N TRP A 58 -19.80 -13.67 -5.48
CA TRP A 58 -19.73 -12.30 -5.93
C TRP A 58 -19.48 -12.22 -7.43
N LYS A 59 -20.36 -11.54 -8.15
CA LYS A 59 -20.17 -11.15 -9.55
C LYS A 59 -19.63 -9.73 -9.65
N GLY A 60 -18.77 -9.51 -10.63
CA GLY A 60 -18.42 -8.19 -11.10
C GLY A 60 -19.57 -7.58 -11.92
N GLY A 61 -19.34 -6.38 -12.42
CA GLY A 61 -20.28 -5.64 -13.27
C GLY A 61 -19.65 -4.30 -13.63
N THR A 62 -20.48 -3.37 -14.08
CA THR A 62 -20.09 -2.00 -14.33
C THR A 62 -20.88 -1.09 -13.39
N VAL A 63 -20.16 -0.38 -12.52
CA VAL A 63 -20.69 0.68 -11.67
C VAL A 63 -19.71 1.84 -11.76
N SER A 64 -20.20 3.03 -12.04
CA SER A 64 -19.38 4.22 -12.14
C SER A 64 -20.09 5.43 -11.53
N VAL A 65 -19.32 6.41 -11.12
CA VAL A 65 -19.81 7.74 -10.78
C VAL A 65 -19.74 8.65 -12.01
N TYR A 66 -20.47 9.75 -11.99
CA TYR A 66 -20.51 10.68 -13.11
C TYR A 66 -19.12 11.15 -13.54
N GLY A 67 -18.81 10.98 -14.81
CA GLY A 67 -17.52 11.35 -15.41
C GLY A 67 -16.41 10.29 -15.28
N TYR A 68 -16.62 9.21 -14.51
CA TYR A 68 -15.60 8.20 -14.26
C TYR A 68 -16.04 6.82 -14.74
N GLY A 69 -15.15 6.14 -15.47
CA GLY A 69 -15.32 4.75 -15.87
C GLY A 69 -14.64 3.75 -14.93
N GLY A 70 -14.00 4.23 -13.85
CA GLY A 70 -13.23 3.42 -12.89
C GLY A 70 -13.36 3.94 -11.46
N GLY A 71 -12.55 3.40 -10.53
CA GLY A 71 -12.53 3.80 -9.12
C GLY A 71 -13.45 2.97 -8.22
N ILE A 72 -14.41 2.26 -8.79
CA ILE A 72 -15.34 1.38 -8.10
C ILE A 72 -15.05 -0.07 -8.48
N ILE A 73 -15.11 -0.96 -7.50
CA ILE A 73 -15.09 -2.42 -7.70
C ILE A 73 -16.51 -2.92 -7.51
N PRO A 74 -17.24 -3.19 -8.60
CA PRO A 74 -18.61 -3.69 -8.51
C PRO A 74 -18.64 -5.08 -7.86
N ARG A 75 -19.60 -5.28 -6.97
CA ARG A 75 -19.89 -6.56 -6.33
C ARG A 75 -21.39 -6.73 -6.25
N PHE A 76 -21.90 -7.74 -6.96
CA PHE A 76 -23.27 -8.16 -6.94
C PHE A 76 -23.34 -9.59 -6.41
N SER A 77 -24.22 -9.85 -5.44
CA SER A 77 -24.37 -11.17 -4.85
C SER A 77 -25.15 -12.10 -5.79
N GLU A 78 -24.62 -13.28 -6.08
CA GLU A 78 -25.34 -14.35 -6.80
C GLU A 78 -26.43 -14.99 -5.94
N VAL A 79 -26.34 -14.84 -4.63
CA VAL A 79 -27.29 -15.34 -3.63
C VAL A 79 -28.08 -14.21 -2.95
N GLY A 80 -28.21 -13.07 -3.62
CA GLY A 80 -28.87 -11.86 -3.09
C GLY A 80 -30.34 -12.06 -2.71
N ASN A 81 -31.01 -13.12 -3.17
CA ASN A 81 -32.37 -13.45 -2.72
C ASN A 81 -32.36 -13.99 -1.27
N ALA A 82 -31.31 -14.66 -0.86
CA ALA A 82 -31.14 -15.14 0.51
C ALA A 82 -30.56 -14.07 1.44
N PHE A 83 -29.81 -13.09 0.88
CA PHE A 83 -29.12 -12.02 1.60
C PHE A 83 -29.39 -10.66 0.94
N PRO A 84 -30.67 -10.18 1.02
CA PRO A 84 -31.08 -9.02 0.22
C PRO A 84 -30.38 -7.70 0.61
N ALA A 85 -30.02 -7.50 1.86
CA ALA A 85 -29.34 -6.28 2.31
C ALA A 85 -27.85 -6.21 1.86
N SER A 86 -27.25 -7.35 1.48
CA SER A 86 -25.90 -7.40 0.89
C SER A 86 -25.92 -7.74 -0.61
N LYS A 87 -27.09 -7.61 -1.29
CA LYS A 87 -27.24 -7.91 -2.73
C LYS A 87 -26.27 -7.11 -3.59
N GLU A 88 -26.08 -5.83 -3.28
CA GLU A 88 -25.05 -4.95 -3.81
C GLU A 88 -24.07 -4.59 -2.69
N PHE A 89 -22.79 -4.80 -2.95
CA PHE A 89 -21.76 -4.58 -1.94
C PHE A 89 -20.49 -4.02 -2.58
N HIS A 90 -20.64 -2.88 -3.28
CA HIS A 90 -19.57 -2.27 -4.06
C HIS A 90 -18.47 -1.71 -3.15
N THR A 91 -17.26 -1.67 -3.69
CA THR A 91 -16.10 -1.08 -3.01
C THR A 91 -15.64 0.15 -3.78
N LEU A 92 -15.54 1.27 -3.08
CA LEU A 92 -14.93 2.49 -3.62
C LEU A 92 -13.49 2.61 -3.09
N ARG A 93 -12.59 3.03 -3.98
CA ARG A 93 -11.19 3.31 -3.65
C ARG A 93 -10.96 4.80 -3.61
N VAL A 94 -10.51 5.33 -2.49
CA VAL A 94 -10.13 6.74 -2.37
C VAL A 94 -8.61 6.84 -2.41
N GLN A 95 -8.11 7.76 -3.24
CA GLN A 95 -6.67 7.98 -3.42
C GLN A 95 -6.02 8.47 -2.13
N PRO A 96 -4.84 7.94 -1.76
CA PRO A 96 -4.08 8.46 -0.63
C PRO A 96 -3.39 9.78 -1.00
N PRO A 97 -3.15 10.66 -0.04
CA PRO A 97 -2.14 11.71 -0.17
C PRO A 97 -0.74 11.08 -0.25
N ALA A 98 0.22 11.82 -0.78
CA ALA A 98 1.61 11.39 -0.82
C ALA A 98 2.11 10.97 0.57
N GLY A 99 2.78 9.81 0.65
CA GLY A 99 3.26 9.23 1.90
C GLY A 99 2.18 8.71 2.84
N ASN A 100 0.91 8.66 2.41
CA ASN A 100 -0.25 8.21 3.19
C ASN A 100 -0.48 9.01 4.48
N PHE A 101 -0.16 10.31 4.50
CA PHE A 101 -0.39 11.16 5.64
C PHE A 101 -1.83 11.66 5.68
N TYR A 102 -2.56 11.27 6.71
CA TYR A 102 -3.92 11.75 6.99
C TYR A 102 -3.97 12.45 8.34
N SER A 103 -4.74 13.53 8.45
CA SER A 103 -5.13 14.02 9.74
C SER A 103 -6.23 13.13 10.35
N THR A 104 -6.28 13.07 11.67
CA THR A 104 -7.36 12.30 12.35
C THR A 104 -8.74 12.91 12.10
N SER A 105 -8.82 14.22 11.84
CA SER A 105 -10.07 14.88 11.48
C SER A 105 -10.59 14.41 10.12
N ILE A 106 -9.74 14.36 9.10
CA ILE A 106 -10.15 13.87 7.77
C ILE A 106 -10.51 12.40 7.77
N LEU A 107 -9.82 11.57 8.55
CA LEU A 107 -10.18 10.16 8.69
C LEU A 107 -11.56 9.98 9.32
N ARG A 108 -11.94 10.84 10.30
CA ARG A 108 -13.30 10.84 10.86
C ARG A 108 -14.33 11.28 9.83
N GLN A 109 -14.09 12.38 9.11
CA GLN A 109 -15.00 12.84 8.05
C GLN A 109 -15.25 11.77 6.99
N LEU A 110 -14.21 11.09 6.52
CA LEU A 110 -14.33 9.98 5.57
C LEU A 110 -15.10 8.80 6.17
N ALA A 111 -14.90 8.48 7.45
CA ALA A 111 -15.62 7.43 8.14
C ALA A 111 -17.11 7.79 8.32
N ASP A 112 -17.40 9.01 8.78
CA ASP A 112 -18.76 9.52 8.98
C ASP A 112 -19.55 9.54 7.66
N SER A 113 -18.91 10.01 6.57
CA SER A 113 -19.50 9.95 5.23
C SER A 113 -19.76 8.50 4.79
N TRP A 114 -18.83 7.58 5.08
CA TRP A 114 -19.02 6.19 4.72
C TRP A 114 -20.14 5.49 5.52
N GLU A 115 -20.35 5.86 6.75
CA GLU A 115 -21.48 5.36 7.55
C GLU A 115 -22.83 5.82 6.99
N LYS A 116 -22.91 7.00 6.34
CA LYS A 116 -24.12 7.46 5.63
C LYS A 116 -24.39 6.64 4.36
N HIS A 117 -23.36 6.30 3.59
CA HIS A 117 -23.51 5.81 2.21
C HIS A 117 -23.11 4.34 2.04
N GLY A 118 -22.51 3.72 3.04
CA GLY A 118 -21.97 2.37 2.98
C GLY A 118 -22.26 1.53 4.22
N SER A 119 -21.52 0.45 4.35
CA SER A 119 -21.68 -0.54 5.41
C SER A 119 -20.96 -0.21 6.71
N GLY A 120 -20.17 0.87 6.76
CA GLY A 120 -19.24 1.16 7.86
C GLY A 120 -17.91 0.38 7.80
N LEU A 121 -17.73 -0.55 6.85
CA LEU A 121 -16.48 -1.31 6.72
C LEU A 121 -15.44 -0.57 5.87
N VAL A 122 -14.23 -0.49 6.39
CA VAL A 122 -13.09 0.16 5.74
C VAL A 122 -11.86 -0.74 5.80
N THR A 123 -11.03 -0.73 4.77
CA THR A 123 -9.71 -1.37 4.76
C THR A 123 -8.66 -0.53 4.06
N PHE A 124 -7.40 -0.71 4.44
CA PHE A 124 -6.26 -0.02 3.84
C PHE A 124 -5.57 -0.95 2.84
N HIS A 125 -5.56 -0.56 1.58
CA HIS A 125 -5.01 -1.40 0.52
C HIS A 125 -3.51 -1.19 0.35
N GLY A 126 -2.71 -2.16 0.80
CA GLY A 126 -1.25 -2.07 0.82
C GLY A 126 -0.56 -1.93 -0.55
N GLN A 127 -1.22 -2.30 -1.66
CA GLN A 127 -0.61 -2.25 -3.00
C GLN A 127 -0.61 -0.86 -3.64
N THR A 128 -1.62 -0.06 -3.35
CA THR A 128 -1.82 1.28 -3.96
C THR A 128 -2.12 2.35 -2.92
N GLY A 129 -2.03 2.02 -1.63
CA GLY A 129 -2.25 2.94 -0.51
C GLY A 129 -3.69 3.45 -0.37
N ASN A 130 -4.61 3.06 -1.27
CA ASN A 130 -5.99 3.52 -1.19
C ASN A 130 -6.66 3.13 0.12
N ILE A 131 -7.48 4.01 0.65
CA ILE A 131 -8.53 3.58 1.55
C ILE A 131 -9.63 2.94 0.70
N MET A 132 -10.02 1.73 1.07
CA MET A 132 -11.10 1.02 0.41
C MET A 132 -12.32 1.02 1.32
N PHE A 133 -13.37 1.64 0.86
CA PHE A 133 -14.68 1.73 1.48
C PHE A 133 -15.54 0.60 0.93
N ILE A 134 -15.90 -0.36 1.78
CA ILE A 134 -16.44 -1.66 1.37
C ILE A 134 -17.92 -1.74 1.70
N GLY A 135 -18.76 -1.97 0.69
CA GLY A 135 -20.19 -2.24 0.87
C GLY A 135 -21.07 -1.01 0.70
N SER A 136 -21.24 -0.57 -0.55
CA SER A 136 -22.27 0.41 -0.94
C SER A 136 -23.19 -0.19 -2.00
N THR A 137 -24.33 0.44 -2.19
CA THR A 137 -25.25 0.18 -3.32
C THR A 137 -24.88 1.07 -4.50
N THR A 138 -25.33 0.70 -5.70
CA THR A 138 -25.14 1.50 -6.92
C THR A 138 -25.63 2.94 -6.72
N GLU A 139 -26.79 3.13 -6.09
CA GLU A 139 -27.39 4.44 -5.82
C GLU A 139 -26.49 5.32 -4.92
N ASN A 140 -25.92 4.74 -3.87
CA ASN A 140 -25.15 5.50 -2.88
C ASN A 140 -23.71 5.80 -3.30
N THR A 141 -23.21 5.20 -4.38
CA THR A 141 -21.83 5.43 -4.83
C THR A 141 -21.59 6.90 -5.24
N GLN A 142 -22.56 7.51 -5.94
CA GLN A 142 -22.46 8.92 -6.36
C GLN A 142 -22.44 9.87 -5.16
N HIS A 143 -23.33 9.68 -4.21
CA HIS A 143 -23.40 10.53 -3.02
C HIS A 143 -22.12 10.50 -2.19
N PHE A 144 -21.54 9.32 -1.99
CA PHE A 144 -20.24 9.20 -1.31
C PHE A 144 -19.11 9.87 -2.10
N PHE A 145 -19.10 9.69 -3.40
CA PHE A 145 -18.11 10.34 -4.28
C PHE A 145 -18.18 11.88 -4.18
N ASP A 146 -19.38 12.46 -4.21
CA ASP A 146 -19.56 13.89 -4.12
C ASP A 146 -19.02 14.44 -2.80
N GLU A 147 -19.35 13.82 -1.65
CA GLU A 147 -18.81 14.21 -0.33
C GLU A 147 -17.28 14.07 -0.26
N VAL A 148 -16.71 12.99 -0.82
CA VAL A 148 -15.26 12.76 -0.85
C VAL A 148 -14.54 13.86 -1.63
N ASN A 149 -15.13 14.33 -2.76
CA ASN A 149 -14.59 15.43 -3.53
C ASN A 149 -14.65 16.77 -2.76
N GLU A 150 -15.72 17.03 -2.00
CA GLU A 150 -15.80 18.20 -1.13
C GLU A 150 -14.69 18.24 -0.08
N TYR A 151 -14.23 17.07 0.39
CA TYR A 151 -13.10 16.95 1.31
C TYR A 151 -11.73 17.07 0.61
N GLY A 152 -11.71 17.26 -0.71
CA GLY A 152 -10.50 17.38 -1.53
C GLY A 152 -9.83 16.06 -1.87
N PHE A 153 -10.56 14.95 -1.81
CA PHE A 153 -10.10 13.63 -2.23
C PHE A 153 -10.77 13.18 -3.52
N ASP A 154 -10.20 12.18 -4.14
CA ASP A 154 -10.67 11.62 -5.40
C ASP A 154 -10.63 10.09 -5.38
N LEU A 155 -11.32 9.44 -6.32
CA LEU A 155 -11.26 8.00 -6.46
C LEU A 155 -9.91 7.55 -7.04
N GLY A 156 -9.45 6.39 -6.59
CA GLY A 156 -8.30 5.70 -7.14
C GLY A 156 -8.67 4.78 -8.31
N GLY A 157 -7.66 4.26 -9.00
CA GLY A 157 -7.85 3.38 -10.15
C GLY A 157 -8.40 2.00 -9.77
N ALA A 158 -9.35 1.51 -10.56
CA ALA A 158 -9.86 0.14 -10.51
C ALA A 158 -9.99 -0.43 -11.93
N GLY A 159 -9.71 -1.72 -12.12
CA GLY A 159 -9.76 -2.33 -13.45
C GLY A 159 -8.48 -2.12 -14.29
N PRO A 160 -8.58 -2.19 -15.63
CA PRO A 160 -7.46 -2.08 -16.57
C PRO A 160 -7.11 -0.61 -16.86
N CYS A 161 -6.57 0.08 -15.87
CA CYS A 161 -6.21 1.50 -15.92
C CYS A 161 -4.86 1.73 -15.25
N VAL A 162 -4.37 2.95 -15.32
CA VAL A 162 -3.33 3.43 -14.40
C VAL A 162 -3.89 3.36 -12.99
N ARG A 163 -3.16 2.71 -12.09
CA ARG A 163 -3.54 2.60 -10.68
C ARG A 163 -2.99 3.78 -9.91
N THR A 164 -3.65 4.10 -8.83
CA THR A 164 -3.19 5.12 -7.90
C THR A 164 -1.71 4.96 -7.61
N ALA A 165 -0.94 6.02 -7.80
CA ALA A 165 0.47 6.05 -7.42
C ALA A 165 0.61 5.92 -5.90
N MET A 166 1.72 5.35 -5.45
CA MET A 166 2.03 5.21 -4.04
C MET A 166 3.47 5.65 -3.79
N SER A 167 3.69 6.40 -2.71
CA SER A 167 5.03 6.79 -2.27
C SER A 167 5.27 6.42 -0.82
N CYS A 168 6.55 6.26 -0.45
CA CYS A 168 6.91 6.08 0.96
C CYS A 168 6.71 7.39 1.74
N VAL A 169 6.87 7.32 3.07
CA VAL A 169 6.77 8.50 3.95
C VAL A 169 7.82 9.57 3.68
N GLY A 170 8.94 9.17 3.06
CA GLY A 170 10.00 10.03 2.56
C GLY A 170 10.54 11.05 3.55
N ALA A 171 11.06 12.14 3.01
CA ALA A 171 11.67 13.20 3.79
C ALA A 171 10.72 13.87 4.82
N GLY A 172 9.42 13.66 4.69
CA GLY A 172 8.43 14.09 5.68
C GLY A 172 8.60 13.40 7.05
N ARG A 173 9.25 12.22 7.10
CA ARG A 173 9.45 11.43 8.33
C ARG A 173 10.70 10.57 8.34
N CYS A 174 11.47 10.51 7.24
CA CYS A 174 12.60 9.60 7.09
C CYS A 174 13.85 10.36 6.63
N GLU A 175 14.93 10.24 7.39
CA GLU A 175 16.24 10.82 7.10
C GLU A 175 16.98 10.11 5.94
N MET A 176 16.56 8.90 5.56
CA MET A 176 17.22 8.12 4.51
C MET A 176 16.75 8.50 3.10
N SER A 177 15.78 9.41 2.97
CA SER A 177 15.28 9.80 1.66
C SER A 177 16.32 10.58 0.86
N ASN A 178 16.53 10.18 -0.39
CA ASN A 178 17.49 10.79 -1.31
C ASN A 178 16.83 11.77 -2.29
N VAL A 179 15.50 11.73 -2.42
CA VAL A 179 14.74 12.53 -3.38
C VAL A 179 13.43 13.02 -2.77
N ASN A 180 12.78 13.96 -3.44
CA ASN A 180 11.43 14.39 -3.06
C ASN A 180 10.38 13.46 -3.69
N GLU A 181 10.16 12.32 -3.05
CA GLU A 181 9.20 11.30 -3.49
C GLU A 181 7.74 11.80 -3.47
N HIS A 182 7.40 12.72 -2.58
CA HIS A 182 6.07 13.33 -2.54
C HIS A 182 5.80 14.20 -3.78
N LYS A 183 6.82 14.93 -4.25
CA LYS A 183 6.74 15.68 -5.51
C LYS A 183 6.60 14.73 -6.70
N ALA A 184 7.38 13.66 -6.74
CA ALA A 184 7.30 12.65 -7.79
C ALA A 184 5.93 11.96 -7.80
N HIS A 185 5.40 11.58 -6.65
CA HIS A 185 4.03 11.04 -6.50
C HIS A 185 3.00 12.01 -7.08
N ARG A 186 3.03 13.27 -6.64
CA ARG A 186 2.08 14.29 -7.09
C ARG A 186 2.15 14.54 -8.61
N LEU A 187 3.35 14.55 -9.18
CA LEU A 187 3.52 14.65 -10.62
C LEU A 187 2.87 13.48 -11.36
N LEU A 188 3.06 12.26 -10.88
CA LEU A 188 2.42 11.07 -11.46
C LEU A 188 0.90 11.14 -11.36
N VAL A 189 0.35 11.47 -10.20
CA VAL A 189 -1.11 11.59 -10.03
C VAL A 189 -1.67 12.65 -10.97
N ASN A 190 -1.10 13.86 -10.99
CA ASN A 190 -1.62 14.96 -11.80
C ASN A 190 -1.55 14.71 -13.31
N ASN A 191 -0.51 14.00 -13.78
CA ASN A 191 -0.36 13.74 -15.21
C ASN A 191 -1.18 12.56 -15.71
N PHE A 192 -1.55 11.62 -14.82
CA PHE A 192 -2.26 10.40 -15.19
C PHE A 192 -3.68 10.31 -14.59
N THR A 193 -4.27 11.43 -14.15
CA THR A 193 -5.61 11.45 -13.55
C THR A 193 -6.67 10.84 -14.48
N ASP A 194 -6.67 11.21 -15.75
CA ASP A 194 -7.61 10.65 -16.74
C ASP A 194 -7.41 9.15 -16.94
N ASP A 195 -6.16 8.68 -16.97
CA ASP A 195 -5.83 7.25 -17.11
C ASP A 195 -6.17 6.44 -15.88
N VAL A 196 -6.23 7.08 -14.70
CA VAL A 196 -6.69 6.47 -13.45
C VAL A 196 -8.21 6.26 -13.47
N HIS A 197 -8.96 7.25 -13.98
CA HIS A 197 -10.43 7.24 -13.93
C HIS A 197 -11.08 6.59 -15.16
N ARG A 198 -10.36 6.51 -16.28
CA ARG A 198 -10.88 5.96 -17.54
C ARG A 198 -10.11 4.71 -17.94
N PRO A 199 -10.63 3.50 -17.64
CA PRO A 199 -9.97 2.26 -18.00
C PRO A 199 -9.80 2.13 -19.52
N ALA A 200 -8.57 2.28 -20.01
CA ALA A 200 -8.24 2.23 -21.43
C ALA A 200 -7.02 1.33 -21.73
N LEU A 201 -6.41 0.75 -20.71
CA LEU A 201 -5.25 -0.11 -20.85
C LEU A 201 -5.69 -1.58 -21.01
N PRO A 202 -4.91 -2.43 -21.71
CA PRO A 202 -5.18 -3.87 -21.77
C PRO A 202 -5.03 -4.56 -20.41
N TYR A 203 -4.25 -3.97 -19.50
CA TYR A 203 -4.02 -4.43 -18.14
C TYR A 203 -3.71 -3.28 -17.21
N LYS A 204 -3.84 -3.49 -15.89
CA LYS A 204 -3.51 -2.47 -14.88
C LYS A 204 -2.03 -2.08 -14.95
N PHE A 205 -1.74 -0.81 -14.78
CA PHE A 205 -0.39 -0.27 -14.67
C PHE A 205 -0.20 0.45 -13.34
N LYS A 206 0.84 0.12 -12.58
CA LYS A 206 1.10 0.65 -11.24
C LYS A 206 2.40 1.42 -11.18
N PHE A 207 2.34 2.61 -10.58
CA PHE A 207 3.49 3.39 -10.17
C PHE A 207 3.78 3.24 -8.69
N LYS A 208 5.05 3.14 -8.31
CA LYS A 208 5.49 3.29 -6.92
C LYS A 208 6.77 4.10 -6.85
N VAL A 209 6.86 4.94 -5.81
CA VAL A 209 7.98 5.83 -5.56
C VAL A 209 8.56 5.54 -4.19
N SER A 210 9.82 5.13 -4.14
CA SER A 210 10.59 4.94 -2.91
C SER A 210 11.67 6.02 -2.80
N GLY A 211 11.80 6.64 -1.64
CA GLY A 211 12.76 7.72 -1.41
C GLY A 211 14.23 7.27 -1.35
N CYS A 212 14.50 5.96 -1.19
CA CYS A 212 15.84 5.40 -1.12
C CYS A 212 15.85 3.90 -1.49
N PRO A 213 17.06 3.29 -1.68
CA PRO A 213 17.21 1.88 -2.05
C PRO A 213 16.71 0.86 -1.02
N ASN A 214 16.30 1.25 0.18
CA ASN A 214 15.59 0.36 1.11
C ASN A 214 14.24 -0.11 0.55
N ASP A 215 13.71 0.60 -0.43
CA ASP A 215 12.47 0.27 -1.15
C ASP A 215 11.31 -0.17 -0.24
N CYS A 216 11.00 0.63 0.79
CA CYS A 216 9.94 0.34 1.76
C CYS A 216 8.56 0.19 1.10
N MET A 217 8.39 0.68 -0.13
CA MET A 217 7.17 0.49 -0.92
C MET A 217 7.13 -0.86 -1.64
N ASN A 218 8.22 -1.63 -1.59
CA ASN A 218 8.35 -2.87 -2.34
C ASN A 218 8.03 -2.64 -3.82
N SER A 219 8.63 -1.59 -4.38
CA SER A 219 8.30 -1.10 -5.72
C SER A 219 8.90 -1.98 -6.80
N ILE A 220 10.11 -2.52 -6.56
CA ILE A 220 10.88 -3.31 -7.55
C ILE A 220 10.13 -4.54 -8.05
N GLU A 221 9.31 -5.18 -7.21
CA GLU A 221 8.51 -6.35 -7.59
C GLU A 221 7.00 -6.07 -7.66
N ARG A 222 6.54 -4.92 -7.14
CA ARG A 222 5.11 -4.62 -6.96
C ARG A 222 4.59 -3.49 -7.84
N ALA A 223 5.47 -2.86 -8.62
CA ALA A 223 5.08 -1.83 -9.56
C ALA A 223 5.49 -2.20 -10.98
N ASP A 224 4.66 -1.81 -11.96
CA ASP A 224 5.00 -1.93 -13.37
C ASP A 224 6.06 -0.88 -13.74
N MET A 225 6.08 0.25 -13.03
CA MET A 225 7.17 1.25 -13.06
C MET A 225 7.51 1.67 -11.63
N SER A 226 8.79 1.56 -11.28
CA SER A 226 9.35 1.94 -9.99
C SER A 226 10.27 3.14 -10.14
N VAL A 227 10.18 4.09 -9.21
CA VAL A 227 11.10 5.21 -9.08
C VAL A 227 11.74 5.12 -7.70
N ILE A 228 13.04 4.86 -7.65
CA ILE A 228 13.76 4.64 -6.38
C ILE A 228 14.84 5.69 -6.24
N GLY A 229 14.77 6.49 -5.18
CA GLY A 229 15.81 7.47 -4.85
C GLY A 229 17.15 6.80 -4.62
N THR A 230 18.21 7.39 -5.15
CA THR A 230 19.59 6.92 -5.02
C THR A 230 20.56 8.09 -5.07
N TRP A 231 21.85 7.81 -5.19
CA TRP A 231 22.92 8.80 -5.44
C TRP A 231 23.92 8.21 -6.42
N ARG A 232 24.71 9.03 -7.09
CA ARG A 232 25.68 8.59 -8.09
C ARG A 232 27.11 8.55 -7.58
N ASP A 233 27.52 9.55 -6.80
CA ASP A 233 28.84 9.68 -6.21
C ASP A 233 29.14 8.68 -5.09
N ASP A 234 30.23 8.87 -4.38
CA ASP A 234 30.72 7.97 -3.36
C ASP A 234 29.91 8.04 -2.04
N ILE A 235 29.90 6.93 -1.30
CA ILE A 235 29.42 6.92 0.09
C ILE A 235 30.33 7.82 0.92
N LYS A 236 29.75 8.72 1.70
CA LYS A 236 30.47 9.55 2.66
C LYS A 236 30.83 8.72 3.87
N VAL A 237 32.08 8.82 4.30
CA VAL A 237 32.62 8.09 5.45
C VAL A 237 33.18 9.06 6.46
N ASP A 238 32.66 9.02 7.67
CA ASP A 238 33.29 9.60 8.86
C ASP A 238 34.09 8.48 9.55
N GLN A 239 35.41 8.47 9.33
CA GLN A 239 36.29 7.44 9.85
C GLN A 239 36.37 7.44 11.38
N GLU A 240 36.30 8.61 12.01
CA GLU A 240 36.37 8.72 13.47
C GLU A 240 35.11 8.14 14.13
N GLU A 241 33.94 8.47 13.60
CA GLU A 241 32.69 7.87 14.07
C GLU A 241 32.63 6.37 13.77
N PHE A 242 33.22 5.92 12.66
CA PHE A 242 33.29 4.50 12.34
C PHE A 242 34.19 3.73 13.31
N LYS A 243 35.37 4.26 13.65
CA LYS A 243 36.29 3.66 14.65
C LYS A 243 35.64 3.56 16.03
N LYS A 244 34.94 4.60 16.48
CA LYS A 244 34.13 4.55 17.71
C LYS A 244 33.07 3.44 17.68
N TYR A 245 32.46 3.22 16.52
CA TYR A 245 31.50 2.14 16.38
C TYR A 245 32.16 0.76 16.46
N VAL A 246 33.35 0.58 15.86
CA VAL A 246 34.15 -0.66 15.97
C VAL A 246 34.55 -0.91 17.42
N GLU A 247 35.02 0.11 18.15
CA GLU A 247 35.37 0.02 19.56
C GLU A 247 34.16 -0.42 20.41
N MET A 248 32.98 0.16 20.16
CA MET A 248 31.76 -0.13 20.90
C MET A 248 31.22 -1.53 20.65
N LYS A 249 31.25 -2.02 19.38
CA LYS A 249 30.62 -3.29 18.96
C LYS A 249 31.61 -4.46 18.87
N GLY A 250 32.89 -4.17 18.68
CA GLY A 250 33.96 -5.13 18.42
C GLY A 250 34.14 -5.44 16.93
N ARG A 251 35.41 -5.64 16.52
CA ARG A 251 35.78 -5.97 15.12
C ARG A 251 34.99 -7.14 14.54
N LYS A 252 34.82 -8.20 15.30
CA LYS A 252 34.10 -9.39 14.85
C LYS A 252 32.66 -9.06 14.46
N TYR A 253 31.97 -8.28 15.27
CA TYR A 253 30.61 -7.84 14.95
C TYR A 253 30.54 -7.03 13.64
N VAL A 254 31.48 -6.10 13.44
CA VAL A 254 31.56 -5.27 12.25
C VAL A 254 31.83 -6.14 11.00
N ILE A 255 32.75 -7.08 11.09
CA ILE A 255 33.01 -8.03 9.99
C ILE A 255 31.75 -8.84 9.67
N ASP A 256 31.11 -9.46 10.66
CA ASP A 256 29.96 -10.35 10.47
C ASP A 256 28.69 -9.61 9.97
N ASN A 257 28.50 -8.34 10.33
CA ASN A 257 27.26 -7.62 10.04
C ASN A 257 27.38 -6.53 8.96
N ILE A 258 28.59 -6.12 8.59
CA ILE A 258 28.80 -5.08 7.58
C ILE A 258 29.63 -5.63 6.43
N VAL A 259 30.84 -6.11 6.71
CA VAL A 259 31.79 -6.52 5.64
C VAL A 259 31.28 -7.74 4.89
N THR A 260 30.99 -8.84 5.62
CA THR A 260 30.54 -10.10 4.98
C THR A 260 29.14 -10.03 4.39
N ARG A 261 28.34 -9.04 4.80
CA ARG A 261 26.99 -8.82 4.24
C ARG A 261 26.96 -7.89 3.05
N CYS A 262 28.10 -7.35 2.64
CA CYS A 262 28.17 -6.57 1.41
C CYS A 262 27.95 -7.49 0.18
N PRO A 263 26.89 -7.29 -0.63
CA PRO A 263 26.54 -8.23 -1.70
C PRO A 263 27.57 -8.27 -2.84
N THR A 264 28.43 -7.26 -2.94
CA THR A 264 29.47 -7.15 -3.95
C THR A 264 30.88 -7.19 -3.37
N ASN A 265 31.03 -7.48 -2.07
CA ASN A 265 32.29 -7.45 -1.36
C ASN A 265 33.06 -6.13 -1.49
N ALA A 266 32.33 -5.02 -1.64
CA ALA A 266 32.89 -3.68 -1.83
C ALA A 266 33.39 -3.03 -0.53
N ILE A 267 33.35 -3.74 0.62
CA ILE A 267 33.72 -3.19 1.94
C ILE A 267 34.83 -4.03 2.54
N SER A 268 35.86 -3.38 3.06
CA SER A 268 36.91 -3.97 3.86
C SER A 268 37.15 -3.18 5.15
N LEU A 269 37.62 -3.86 6.19
CA LEU A 269 38.02 -3.29 7.46
C LEU A 269 39.53 -3.42 7.61
N ASN A 270 40.23 -2.29 7.70
CA ASN A 270 41.68 -2.24 7.87
C ASN A 270 42.12 -2.58 9.30
N ASP A 271 43.42 -2.82 9.50
CA ASP A 271 43.98 -3.18 10.82
C ASP A 271 43.85 -2.06 11.86
N ASP A 272 43.77 -0.81 11.41
CA ASP A 272 43.57 0.39 12.23
C ASP A 272 42.09 0.71 12.50
N ASP A 273 41.19 -0.23 12.25
CA ASP A 273 39.74 -0.10 12.39
C ASP A 273 39.08 0.92 11.45
N SER A 274 39.80 1.42 10.44
CA SER A 274 39.20 2.24 9.39
C SER A 274 38.47 1.37 8.37
N ILE A 275 37.37 1.91 7.81
CA ILE A 275 36.62 1.25 6.73
C ILE A 275 37.10 1.75 5.37
N GLN A 276 37.23 0.83 4.43
CA GLN A 276 37.44 1.15 3.03
C GLN A 276 36.24 0.66 2.21
N ILE A 277 35.76 1.49 1.29
CA ILE A 277 34.63 1.19 0.40
C ILE A 277 35.11 1.36 -1.05
N ASP A 278 34.98 0.26 -1.81
CA ASP A 278 35.15 0.29 -3.26
C ASP A 278 33.85 0.80 -3.91
N ASN A 279 33.77 2.10 -4.14
CA ASN A 279 32.57 2.74 -4.66
C ASN A 279 32.25 2.35 -6.12
N GLN A 280 33.23 1.81 -6.90
CA GLN A 280 32.99 1.31 -8.24
C GLN A 280 32.18 0.01 -8.23
N ASN A 281 32.44 -0.86 -7.26
CA ASN A 281 31.73 -2.11 -7.08
C ASN A 281 30.52 -2.01 -6.11
N CYS A 282 30.31 -0.86 -5.50
CA CYS A 282 29.19 -0.62 -4.59
C CYS A 282 27.87 -0.49 -5.36
N VAL A 283 26.92 -1.39 -5.09
CA VAL A 283 25.55 -1.36 -5.68
C VAL A 283 24.58 -0.49 -4.89
N LYS A 284 25.04 0.31 -3.95
CA LYS A 284 24.27 1.30 -3.19
C LYS A 284 23.02 0.71 -2.49
N CYS A 285 23.11 -0.52 -2.00
CA CYS A 285 22.00 -1.22 -1.35
C CYS A 285 21.64 -0.67 0.05
N MET A 286 22.41 0.27 0.58
CA MET A 286 22.25 0.92 1.89
C MET A 286 22.42 0.02 3.12
N HIS A 287 22.76 -1.27 2.98
CA HIS A 287 22.88 -2.14 4.15
C HIS A 287 23.85 -1.57 5.21
N CYS A 288 25.07 -1.19 4.80
CA CYS A 288 26.08 -0.63 5.70
C CYS A 288 25.65 0.72 6.33
N LEU A 289 24.96 1.58 5.53
CA LEU A 289 24.45 2.86 6.02
C LEU A 289 23.37 2.65 7.09
N ASN A 290 22.50 1.65 6.92
CA ASN A 290 21.46 1.32 7.89
C ASN A 290 22.03 0.79 9.20
N VAL A 291 23.20 0.13 9.16
CA VAL A 291 23.87 -0.41 10.35
C VAL A 291 24.65 0.69 11.10
N VAL A 292 25.31 1.59 10.37
CA VAL A 292 26.14 2.65 10.97
C VAL A 292 25.79 4.04 10.39
N PRO A 293 24.55 4.52 10.60
CA PRO A 293 24.08 5.75 9.96
C PRO A 293 24.79 7.02 10.39
N LYS A 294 25.50 7.01 11.53
CA LYS A 294 26.30 8.15 11.99
C LYS A 294 27.60 8.30 11.22
N ALA A 295 28.22 7.19 10.84
CA ALA A 295 29.51 7.18 10.17
C ALA A 295 29.42 7.04 8.66
N LEU A 296 28.34 6.45 8.14
CA LEU A 296 28.16 6.19 6.71
C LEU A 296 26.89 6.89 6.21
N GLN A 297 27.05 7.73 5.18
CA GLN A 297 25.95 8.48 4.60
C GLN A 297 25.96 8.38 3.07
N CYS A 298 24.80 8.59 2.47
CA CYS A 298 24.68 8.69 1.01
C CYS A 298 25.51 9.85 0.47
N GLY A 299 25.99 9.71 -0.76
CA GLY A 299 26.63 10.79 -1.49
C GLY A 299 25.71 12.00 -1.74
N ASP A 300 26.24 13.07 -2.33
CA ASP A 300 25.52 14.34 -2.56
C ASP A 300 24.84 14.39 -3.93
N ASP A 301 25.36 13.67 -4.92
CA ASP A 301 24.79 13.64 -6.28
C ASP A 301 23.54 12.75 -6.31
N LYS A 302 22.45 13.28 -5.75
CA LYS A 302 21.17 12.60 -5.59
C LYS A 302 20.42 12.46 -6.91
N GLY A 303 19.76 11.33 -7.09
CA GLY A 303 18.98 11.03 -8.28
C GLY A 303 18.00 9.89 -8.05
N VAL A 304 17.54 9.29 -9.14
CA VAL A 304 16.64 8.15 -9.12
C VAL A 304 17.12 7.02 -10.00
N THR A 305 16.82 5.80 -9.61
CA THR A 305 16.83 4.63 -10.49
C THR A 305 15.40 4.36 -10.92
N ILE A 306 15.17 4.25 -12.24
CA ILE A 306 13.88 3.89 -12.80
C ILE A 306 13.92 2.44 -13.26
N LEU A 307 12.96 1.63 -12.83
CA LEU A 307 12.82 0.24 -13.21
C LEU A 307 11.45 0.00 -13.83
N ILE A 308 11.38 -0.90 -14.81
CA ILE A 308 10.14 -1.31 -15.48
C ILE A 308 10.00 -2.84 -15.44
N GLY A 309 8.74 -3.33 -15.39
CA GLY A 309 8.40 -4.74 -15.51
C GLY A 309 8.31 -5.53 -14.23
N GLY A 310 8.37 -4.85 -13.07
CA GLY A 310 8.12 -5.50 -11.79
C GLY A 310 6.70 -6.05 -11.71
N LYS A 311 6.55 -7.33 -11.31
CA LYS A 311 5.24 -7.96 -11.20
C LYS A 311 5.28 -9.16 -10.24
N ARG A 312 4.28 -9.21 -9.37
CA ARG A 312 4.07 -10.35 -8.49
C ARG A 312 2.66 -10.88 -8.62
N THR A 313 2.54 -12.12 -9.08
CA THR A 313 1.25 -12.80 -9.24
C THR A 313 1.37 -14.29 -8.92
N LEU A 314 0.25 -14.90 -8.51
CA LEU A 314 0.19 -16.35 -8.25
C LEU A 314 0.54 -17.20 -9.48
N LYS A 315 0.28 -16.68 -10.70
CA LYS A 315 0.50 -17.45 -11.94
C LYS A 315 1.94 -17.45 -12.43
N ILE A 316 2.64 -16.33 -12.27
CA ILE A 316 3.99 -16.14 -12.84
C ILE A 316 5.07 -15.90 -11.77
N GLY A 317 4.69 -15.92 -10.49
CA GLY A 317 5.63 -15.64 -9.40
C GLY A 317 6.05 -14.17 -9.34
N ASP A 318 7.29 -13.94 -8.95
CA ASP A 318 7.88 -12.62 -8.75
C ASP A 318 8.81 -12.27 -9.92
N LEU A 319 8.50 -11.17 -10.60
CA LEU A 319 9.36 -10.55 -11.61
C LEU A 319 9.89 -9.24 -11.03
N MET A 320 11.19 -9.13 -10.93
CA MET A 320 11.86 -7.88 -10.55
C MET A 320 11.85 -6.90 -11.72
N GLY A 321 11.69 -5.61 -11.40
CA GLY A 321 11.83 -4.57 -12.42
C GLY A 321 13.26 -4.53 -12.99
N THR A 322 13.36 -4.28 -14.28
CA THR A 322 14.64 -4.07 -14.97
C THR A 322 14.99 -2.59 -14.94
N VAL A 323 16.22 -2.28 -14.57
CA VAL A 323 16.73 -0.90 -14.56
C VAL A 323 16.79 -0.38 -16.00
N ILE A 324 16.26 0.83 -16.22
CA ILE A 324 16.32 1.54 -17.50
C ILE A 324 17.08 2.86 -17.41
N VAL A 325 17.10 3.50 -16.25
CA VAL A 325 17.87 4.72 -15.95
C VAL A 325 18.27 4.70 -14.47
#